data_a4e13f2ed1487ce8b3d906ced9a911b3
#
_entry.id   a4e13f2ed1487ce8b3d906ced9a911b3
#
_cell.length_a   1.000
_cell.length_b   1.000
_cell.length_c   1.000
_cell.angle_alpha   90.00
_cell.angle_beta   90.00
_cell.angle_gamma   90.00
#
_symmetry.space_group_name_H-M   'P 1'
#
loop_
_entity.id
_entity.type
_entity.pdbx_description
1 polymer ?
#
loop_
_entity_poly.entity_id
_entity_poly.type
_entity_poly.pdbx_seq_one_letter_code
_entity_poly.pdbx_strand_id
1 'polypeptide(L)'
;MTVELLRPDIHSDIDELETSFDIFKYLRKAAERYGLKYFSVLAMPGDMSGGFKNHSIINNWPPELITAYDRLDMINLSPVMTALRRATTPIVWHVDDVLTHRISQALADSNAAFREKGFLRGANFPVHDSRSLRGSVGFAGSRDALQSSELLELSMIAIHVFDRLSNITFSNEREVSPLTDRELECLKWTSAGKTSSEIST
;
A
#
# COMPACT_ATOMS: atom_id res chain seq x y z
N MET A 1 -14.16 30.49 12.24
CA MET A 1 -13.35 30.91 11.09
C MET A 1 -12.78 29.61 10.51
N THR A 2 -13.46 29.05 9.51
CA THR A 2 -13.04 27.80 8.87
C THR A 2 -11.85 28.13 7.98
N VAL A 3 -10.71 27.57 8.27
CA VAL A 3 -9.54 27.67 7.40
C VAL A 3 -9.81 26.80 6.20
N GLU A 4 -10.10 27.39 5.06
CA GLU A 4 -10.21 26.67 3.79
C GLU A 4 -8.79 26.32 3.35
N LEU A 5 -8.40 25.07 3.62
CA LEU A 5 -7.13 24.53 3.17
C LEU A 5 -7.24 24.26 1.66
N LEU A 6 -6.54 25.07 0.87
CA LEU A 6 -6.38 24.85 -0.57
C LEU A 6 -5.59 23.53 -0.76
N ARG A 7 -6.29 22.47 -1.11
CA ARG A 7 -5.63 21.27 -1.65
C ARG A 7 -5.17 21.59 -3.07
N PRO A 8 -3.93 21.22 -3.47
CA PRO A 8 -3.52 21.35 -4.85
C PRO A 8 -4.50 20.58 -5.74
N ASP A 9 -5.01 21.21 -6.78
CA ASP A 9 -5.98 20.66 -7.74
C ASP A 9 -5.35 19.64 -8.71
N ILE A 10 -4.40 18.84 -8.21
CA ILE A 10 -3.60 17.92 -9.02
C ILE A 10 -4.38 16.64 -9.37
N HIS A 11 -5.38 16.27 -8.54
CA HIS A 11 -6.19 15.06 -8.72
C HIS A 11 -7.60 15.25 -8.16
N SER A 12 -8.26 16.38 -8.48
CA SER A 12 -9.63 16.67 -8.05
C SER A 12 -10.63 15.58 -8.46
N ASP A 13 -10.36 14.90 -9.57
CA ASP A 13 -11.13 13.76 -10.06
C ASP A 13 -11.12 12.54 -9.11
N ILE A 14 -10.12 12.39 -8.24
CA ILE A 14 -10.07 11.32 -7.23
C ILE A 14 -11.04 11.63 -6.07
N ASP A 15 -11.17 12.89 -5.70
CA ASP A 15 -12.07 13.31 -4.62
C ASP A 15 -13.55 13.08 -4.96
N GLU A 16 -13.90 13.05 -6.25
CA GLU A 16 -15.23 12.77 -6.76
C GLU A 16 -15.59 11.27 -6.79
N LEU A 17 -14.63 10.36 -6.59
CA LEU A 17 -14.88 8.92 -6.63
C LEU A 17 -15.66 8.48 -5.38
N GLU A 18 -16.85 7.94 -5.56
CA GLU A 18 -17.77 7.61 -4.45
C GLU A 18 -17.66 6.15 -4.00
N THR A 19 -17.23 5.26 -4.88
CA THR A 19 -17.19 3.82 -4.61
C THR A 19 -15.83 3.19 -4.85
N SER A 20 -15.57 2.06 -4.20
CA SER A 20 -14.37 1.25 -4.48
C SER A 20 -14.29 0.82 -5.95
N PHE A 21 -15.44 0.68 -6.64
CA PHE A 21 -15.48 0.36 -8.06
C PHE A 21 -15.04 1.55 -8.94
N ASP A 22 -15.36 2.78 -8.54
CA ASP A 22 -14.86 3.97 -9.25
C ASP A 22 -13.35 4.11 -9.09
N ILE A 23 -12.83 3.86 -7.88
CA ILE A 23 -11.38 3.80 -7.64
C ILE A 23 -10.73 2.69 -8.47
N PHE A 24 -11.34 1.52 -8.56
CA PHE A 24 -10.84 0.44 -9.44
C PHE A 24 -10.73 0.90 -10.90
N LYS A 25 -11.78 1.55 -11.44
CA LYS A 25 -11.77 2.07 -12.80
C LYS A 25 -10.69 3.15 -13.00
N TYR A 26 -10.54 4.03 -12.03
CA TYR A 26 -9.52 5.08 -12.03
C TYR A 26 -8.11 4.48 -12.06
N LEU A 27 -7.80 3.57 -11.14
CA LEU A 27 -6.51 2.90 -11.07
C LEU A 27 -6.17 2.11 -12.34
N ARG A 28 -7.16 1.48 -12.96
CA ARG A 28 -6.96 0.79 -14.24
C ARG A 28 -6.56 1.78 -15.33
N LYS A 29 -7.27 2.91 -15.47
CA LYS A 29 -6.92 3.96 -16.44
C LYS A 29 -5.55 4.56 -16.15
N ALA A 30 -5.22 4.80 -14.87
CA ALA A 30 -3.91 5.28 -14.46
C ALA A 30 -2.82 4.27 -14.87
N ALA A 31 -2.98 2.99 -14.55
CA ALA A 31 -2.02 1.96 -14.96
C ALA A 31 -1.81 1.95 -16.49
N GLU A 32 -2.90 1.95 -17.27
CA GLU A 32 -2.87 1.98 -18.74
C GLU A 32 -2.15 3.22 -19.27
N ARG A 33 -2.40 4.40 -18.69
CA ARG A 33 -1.73 5.68 -19.07
C ARG A 33 -0.22 5.60 -18.96
N TYR A 34 0.29 4.90 -17.95
CA TYR A 34 1.72 4.71 -17.73
C TYR A 34 2.27 3.42 -18.36
N GLY A 35 1.51 2.74 -19.22
CA GLY A 35 1.92 1.50 -19.89
C GLY A 35 2.09 0.32 -18.93
N LEU A 36 1.43 0.38 -17.78
CA LEU A 36 1.40 -0.68 -16.75
C LEU A 36 0.10 -1.48 -16.88
N LYS A 37 0.14 -2.76 -16.51
CA LYS A 37 -0.99 -3.67 -16.68
C LYS A 37 -1.71 -3.96 -15.36
N TYR A 38 -0.95 -4.00 -14.29
CA TYR A 38 -1.44 -4.43 -12.99
C TYR A 38 -1.34 -3.32 -11.97
N PHE A 39 -2.29 -3.33 -11.06
CA PHE A 39 -2.25 -2.51 -9.85
C PHE A 39 -2.76 -3.29 -8.64
N SER A 40 -2.38 -2.86 -7.45
CA SER A 40 -2.90 -3.36 -6.19
C SER A 40 -2.88 -2.28 -5.12
N VAL A 41 -3.88 -2.27 -4.27
CA VAL A 41 -3.91 -1.46 -3.04
C VAL A 41 -3.97 -2.42 -1.87
N LEU A 42 -2.98 -2.36 -1.01
CA LEU A 42 -2.84 -3.23 0.16
C LEU A 42 -2.94 -2.40 1.44
N ALA A 43 -3.70 -2.89 2.41
CA ALA A 43 -3.53 -2.47 3.79
C ALA A 43 -2.35 -3.23 4.41
N MET A 44 -1.53 -2.53 5.20
CA MET A 44 -0.35 -3.10 5.84
C MET A 44 -0.44 -2.92 7.36
N PRO A 45 -1.34 -3.65 8.06
CA PRO A 45 -1.39 -3.65 9.51
C PRO A 45 -0.09 -4.23 10.10
N GLY A 46 0.10 -4.08 11.41
CA GLY A 46 1.28 -4.64 12.09
C GLY A 46 1.41 -6.16 11.96
N ASP A 47 0.27 -6.87 11.94
CA ASP A 47 0.21 -8.30 11.64
C ASP A 47 -0.21 -8.53 10.18
N MET A 48 0.66 -9.15 9.41
CA MET A 48 0.48 -9.49 8.00
C MET A 48 0.12 -10.97 7.79
N SER A 49 -0.53 -11.60 8.78
CA SER A 49 -1.02 -12.98 8.64
C SER A 49 -2.14 -13.09 7.61
N GLY A 50 -2.27 -14.25 6.96
CA GLY A 50 -3.41 -14.58 6.09
C GLY A 50 -3.26 -14.27 4.59
N GLY A 51 -2.05 -13.91 4.13
CA GLY A 51 -1.72 -13.81 2.71
C GLY A 51 -2.26 -12.55 2.02
N PHE A 52 -2.03 -12.47 0.71
CA PHE A 52 -2.35 -11.31 -0.13
C PHE A 52 -3.83 -10.94 -0.10
N LYS A 53 -4.72 -11.95 -0.17
CA LYS A 53 -6.17 -11.72 -0.20
C LYS A 53 -6.68 -10.96 1.02
N ASN A 54 -6.13 -11.25 2.19
CA ASN A 54 -6.58 -10.63 3.44
C ASN A 54 -6.12 -9.17 3.58
N HIS A 55 -5.09 -8.79 2.84
CA HIS A 55 -4.51 -7.45 2.89
C HIS A 55 -4.85 -6.62 1.65
N SER A 56 -5.33 -7.26 0.57
CA SER A 56 -5.70 -6.58 -0.66
C SER A 56 -7.07 -5.94 -0.55
N ILE A 57 -7.12 -4.61 -0.59
CA ILE A 57 -8.36 -3.85 -0.62
C ILE A 57 -8.92 -3.86 -2.05
N ILE A 58 -8.08 -3.55 -3.03
CA ILE A 58 -8.42 -3.55 -4.45
C ILE A 58 -7.21 -4.03 -5.26
N ASN A 59 -7.43 -4.88 -6.27
CA ASN A 59 -6.41 -5.25 -7.24
C ASN A 59 -7.04 -5.75 -8.55
N ASN A 60 -6.25 -5.81 -9.62
CA ASN A 60 -6.63 -6.42 -10.89
C ASN A 60 -5.72 -7.60 -11.28
N TRP A 61 -5.05 -8.20 -10.32
CA TRP A 61 -4.17 -9.35 -10.58
C TRP A 61 -4.96 -10.57 -11.01
N PRO A 62 -4.47 -11.35 -11.98
CA PRO A 62 -5.05 -12.65 -12.30
C PRO A 62 -5.06 -13.57 -11.08
N PRO A 63 -6.11 -14.37 -10.89
CA PRO A 63 -6.21 -15.31 -9.76
C PRO A 63 -5.01 -16.25 -9.62
N GLU A 64 -4.40 -16.65 -10.74
CA GLU A 64 -3.22 -17.51 -10.77
C GLU A 64 -2.00 -16.85 -10.11
N LEU A 65 -1.81 -15.52 -10.36
CA LEU A 65 -0.73 -14.77 -9.74
C LEU A 65 -0.96 -14.59 -8.23
N ILE A 66 -2.20 -14.34 -7.81
CA ILE A 66 -2.55 -14.25 -6.40
C ILE A 66 -2.27 -15.59 -5.70
N THR A 67 -2.71 -16.69 -6.31
CA THR A 67 -2.47 -18.05 -5.78
C THR A 67 -0.98 -18.36 -5.68
N ALA A 68 -0.19 -18.01 -6.70
CA ALA A 68 1.26 -18.21 -6.69
C ALA A 68 1.92 -17.35 -5.59
N TYR A 69 1.49 -16.10 -5.44
CA TYR A 69 1.99 -15.16 -4.44
C TYR A 69 1.74 -15.66 -3.02
N ASP A 70 0.53 -16.15 -2.75
CA ASP A 70 0.13 -16.68 -1.44
C ASP A 70 0.83 -18.01 -1.13
N ARG A 71 0.92 -18.92 -2.11
CA ARG A 71 1.62 -20.20 -1.95
C ARG A 71 3.09 -20.05 -1.55
N LEU A 72 3.72 -18.96 -1.98
CA LEU A 72 5.12 -18.65 -1.71
C LEU A 72 5.30 -17.77 -0.47
N ASP A 73 4.22 -17.43 0.20
CA ASP A 73 4.22 -16.49 1.33
C ASP A 73 4.93 -15.17 1.00
N MET A 74 4.71 -14.67 -0.23
CA MET A 74 5.40 -13.47 -0.71
C MET A 74 5.02 -12.22 0.08
N ILE A 75 3.86 -12.22 0.75
CA ILE A 75 3.47 -11.12 1.64
C ILE A 75 4.48 -10.95 2.80
N ASN A 76 5.08 -12.04 3.26
CA ASN A 76 6.04 -12.03 4.34
C ASN A 76 7.49 -12.11 3.85
N LEU A 77 7.75 -12.87 2.80
CA LEU A 77 9.10 -13.21 2.34
C LEU A 77 9.63 -12.31 1.22
N SER A 78 8.76 -11.55 0.52
CA SER A 78 9.20 -10.67 -0.57
C SER A 78 10.13 -9.56 -0.07
N PRO A 79 11.28 -9.36 -0.74
CA PRO A 79 12.15 -8.21 -0.48
C PRO A 79 11.43 -6.87 -0.63
N VAL A 80 10.49 -6.77 -1.59
CA VAL A 80 9.66 -5.57 -1.79
C VAL A 80 8.78 -5.30 -0.57
N MET A 81 8.09 -6.31 -0.03
CA MET A 81 7.28 -6.17 1.18
C MET A 81 8.12 -5.83 2.40
N THR A 82 9.31 -6.43 2.51
CA THR A 82 10.26 -6.12 3.58
C THR A 82 10.74 -4.66 3.50
N ALA A 83 11.05 -4.18 2.31
CA ALA A 83 11.43 -2.79 2.08
C ALA A 83 10.26 -1.83 2.39
N LEU A 84 9.05 -2.15 1.92
CA LEU A 84 7.85 -1.33 2.15
C LEU A 84 7.53 -1.11 3.64
N ARG A 85 7.82 -2.10 4.49
CA ARG A 85 7.62 -1.96 5.95
C ARG A 85 8.52 -0.89 6.58
N ARG A 86 9.61 -0.51 5.92
CA ARG A 86 10.63 0.41 6.45
C ARG A 86 10.77 1.69 5.62
N ALA A 87 10.22 1.71 4.42
CA ALA A 87 10.33 2.85 3.51
C ALA A 87 9.13 3.79 3.61
N THR A 88 9.40 5.06 3.30
CA THR A 88 8.39 6.10 3.05
C THR A 88 8.47 6.62 1.61
N THR A 89 9.47 6.15 0.86
CA THR A 89 9.71 6.49 -0.55
C THR A 89 9.34 5.32 -1.44
N PRO A 90 9.06 5.56 -2.74
CA PRO A 90 8.74 4.50 -3.68
C PRO A 90 9.81 3.41 -3.77
N ILE A 91 9.38 2.17 -3.85
CA ILE A 91 10.23 0.99 -4.07
C ILE A 91 10.04 0.55 -5.52
N VAL A 92 11.06 0.75 -6.35
CA VAL A 92 11.10 0.26 -7.73
C VAL A 92 11.76 -1.12 -7.73
N TRP A 93 11.21 -2.06 -8.49
CA TRP A 93 11.71 -3.42 -8.52
C TRP A 93 11.64 -4.05 -9.91
N HIS A 94 12.50 -5.02 -10.13
CA HIS A 94 12.47 -5.92 -11.26
C HIS A 94 12.31 -7.37 -10.77
N VAL A 95 11.59 -8.19 -11.51
CA VAL A 95 11.29 -9.57 -11.11
C VAL A 95 12.56 -10.37 -10.81
N ASP A 96 13.63 -10.15 -11.57
CA ASP A 96 14.90 -10.85 -11.37
C ASP A 96 15.57 -10.47 -10.05
N ASP A 97 15.51 -9.20 -9.65
CA ASP A 97 16.12 -8.72 -8.41
C ASP A 97 15.37 -9.24 -7.18
N VAL A 98 14.05 -9.31 -7.28
CA VAL A 98 13.18 -9.82 -6.20
C VAL A 98 13.44 -11.30 -5.93
N LEU A 99 13.86 -12.04 -6.94
CA LEU A 99 13.89 -13.50 -6.94
C LEU A 99 15.31 -14.11 -6.83
N THR A 100 16.36 -13.29 -6.89
CA THR A 100 17.76 -13.74 -6.77
C THR A 100 18.20 -14.04 -5.32
N HIS A 101 17.45 -13.59 -4.32
CA HIS A 101 17.82 -13.79 -2.92
C HIS A 101 17.24 -15.09 -2.35
N ARG A 102 18.04 -16.17 -2.40
CA ARG A 102 17.87 -17.45 -1.69
C ARG A 102 16.52 -18.11 -1.81
N ILE A 103 16.16 -18.56 -3.01
CA ILE A 103 14.86 -19.14 -3.20
C ILE A 103 14.92 -20.52 -3.84
N SER A 104 14.20 -21.47 -3.21
CA SER A 104 14.06 -22.87 -3.62
C SER A 104 13.51 -23.03 -5.04
N GLN A 105 13.62 -24.23 -5.62
CA GLN A 105 13.06 -24.64 -6.91
C GLN A 105 11.59 -24.20 -7.09
N ALA A 106 10.79 -24.21 -6.03
CA ALA A 106 9.39 -23.77 -6.04
C ALA A 106 9.20 -22.31 -6.44
N LEU A 107 10.20 -21.46 -6.18
CA LEU A 107 10.18 -20.05 -6.59
C LEU A 107 10.60 -19.86 -8.04
N ALA A 108 11.49 -20.69 -8.56
CA ALA A 108 11.84 -20.69 -9.98
C ALA A 108 10.59 -20.94 -10.85
N ASP A 109 9.74 -21.89 -10.45
CA ASP A 109 8.49 -22.20 -11.15
C ASP A 109 7.47 -21.05 -11.08
N SER A 110 7.45 -20.34 -9.95
CA SER A 110 6.57 -19.17 -9.81
C SER A 110 7.06 -17.96 -10.58
N ASN A 111 8.37 -17.81 -10.75
CA ASN A 111 8.97 -16.78 -11.60
C ASN A 111 8.51 -16.93 -13.04
N ALA A 112 8.41 -18.16 -13.54
CA ALA A 112 7.88 -18.43 -14.87
C ALA A 112 6.45 -17.89 -15.01
N ALA A 113 5.59 -18.11 -14.03
CA ALA A 113 4.21 -17.63 -14.05
C ALA A 113 4.13 -16.08 -14.02
N PHE A 114 4.95 -15.39 -13.22
CA PHE A 114 5.00 -13.93 -13.20
C PHE A 114 5.50 -13.37 -14.53
N ARG A 115 6.56 -13.96 -15.11
CA ARG A 115 7.09 -13.55 -16.42
C ARG A 115 6.10 -13.79 -17.53
N GLU A 116 5.48 -14.95 -17.60
CA GLU A 116 4.49 -15.30 -18.62
C GLU A 116 3.31 -14.31 -18.63
N LYS A 117 2.87 -13.86 -17.46
CA LYS A 117 1.81 -12.87 -17.35
C LYS A 117 2.28 -11.44 -17.61
N GLY A 118 3.58 -11.20 -17.80
CA GLY A 118 4.14 -9.87 -18.02
C GLY A 118 4.27 -9.04 -16.73
N PHE A 119 4.40 -9.70 -15.58
CA PHE A 119 4.63 -9.07 -14.29
C PHE A 119 6.15 -8.96 -14.05
N LEU A 120 6.81 -8.09 -14.84
CA LEU A 120 8.27 -8.05 -14.91
C LEU A 120 8.89 -6.97 -14.05
N ARG A 121 8.26 -5.82 -13.99
CA ARG A 121 8.74 -4.62 -13.29
C ARG A 121 7.58 -3.91 -12.63
N GLY A 122 7.89 -3.15 -11.60
CA GLY A 122 6.89 -2.32 -10.97
C GLY A 122 7.47 -1.32 -9.99
N ALA A 123 6.56 -0.55 -9.43
CA ALA A 123 6.82 0.34 -8.31
C ALA A 123 5.72 0.19 -7.27
N ASN A 124 6.11 0.19 -6.01
CA ASN A 124 5.21 0.21 -4.88
C ASN A 124 5.43 1.50 -4.10
N PHE A 125 4.34 2.17 -3.80
CA PHE A 125 4.30 3.46 -3.13
C PHE A 125 3.78 3.25 -1.71
N PRO A 126 4.63 3.41 -0.68
CA PRO A 126 4.19 3.40 0.70
C PRO A 126 3.22 4.57 0.93
N VAL A 127 2.09 4.29 1.55
CA VAL A 127 1.05 5.28 1.84
C VAL A 127 0.51 5.09 3.26
N HIS A 128 -0.16 6.09 3.77
CA HIS A 128 -0.90 6.02 5.04
C HIS A 128 -2.10 6.97 4.98
N ASP A 129 -3.11 6.66 5.76
CA ASP A 129 -4.27 7.52 5.94
C ASP A 129 -4.17 8.40 7.19
N SER A 130 -5.16 9.25 7.42
CA SER A 130 -5.25 10.13 8.59
C SER A 130 -5.38 9.37 9.92
N ARG A 131 -5.76 8.09 9.89
CA ARG A 131 -5.92 7.20 11.05
C ARG A 131 -4.67 6.37 11.31
N SER A 132 -3.56 6.68 10.63
CA SER A 132 -2.29 5.94 10.71
C SER A 132 -2.36 4.51 10.18
N LEU A 133 -3.39 4.15 9.41
CA LEU A 133 -3.38 2.90 8.67
C LEU A 133 -2.32 2.98 7.58
N ARG A 134 -1.35 2.12 7.67
CA ARG A 134 -0.30 2.02 6.66
C ARG A 134 -0.76 1.12 5.51
N GLY A 135 -0.38 1.49 4.30
CA GLY A 135 -0.70 0.74 3.11
C GLY A 135 0.36 0.85 2.02
N SER A 136 0.08 0.22 0.90
CA SER A 136 0.88 0.34 -0.31
C SER A 136 -0.03 0.35 -1.53
N VAL A 137 0.25 1.25 -2.47
CA VAL A 137 -0.29 1.18 -3.83
C VAL A 137 0.81 0.71 -4.75
N GLY A 138 0.58 -0.37 -5.48
CA GLY A 138 1.55 -0.98 -6.38
C GLY A 138 1.07 -0.94 -7.82
N PHE A 139 2.01 -0.72 -8.75
CA PHE A 139 1.79 -0.85 -10.18
C PHE A 139 2.85 -1.76 -10.79
N ALA A 140 2.46 -2.59 -11.76
CA ALA A 140 3.37 -3.53 -12.40
C ALA A 140 3.01 -3.77 -13.87
N GLY A 141 4.01 -4.19 -14.65
CA GLY A 141 3.85 -4.51 -16.06
C GLY A 141 5.14 -5.01 -16.70
N SER A 142 5.16 -5.00 -18.04
CA SER A 142 6.29 -5.46 -18.85
C SER A 142 7.06 -4.32 -19.54
N ARG A 143 6.67 -3.06 -19.29
CA ARG A 143 7.35 -1.89 -19.87
C ARG A 143 8.76 -1.70 -19.28
N ASP A 144 9.54 -0.81 -19.87
CA ASP A 144 10.79 -0.34 -19.29
C ASP A 144 10.61 0.40 -17.97
N ALA A 145 11.70 0.65 -17.26
CA ALA A 145 11.67 1.31 -15.95
C ALA A 145 10.93 2.66 -16.02
N LEU A 146 10.17 2.94 -14.96
CA LEU A 146 9.50 4.23 -14.79
C LEU A 146 10.52 5.36 -14.65
N GLN A 147 10.23 6.48 -15.30
CA GLN A 147 11.02 7.71 -15.18
C GLN A 147 10.72 8.41 -13.84
N SER A 148 11.62 9.27 -13.40
CA SER A 148 11.45 10.00 -12.13
C SER A 148 10.16 10.85 -12.10
N SER A 149 9.79 11.48 -13.22
CA SER A 149 8.53 12.23 -13.32
C SER A 149 7.30 11.34 -13.17
N GLU A 150 7.31 10.17 -13.81
CA GLU A 150 6.23 9.18 -13.70
C GLU A 150 6.10 8.64 -12.27
N LEU A 151 7.23 8.40 -11.58
CA LEU A 151 7.25 8.00 -10.18
C LEU A 151 6.65 9.06 -9.26
N LEU A 152 6.92 10.36 -9.51
CA LEU A 152 6.33 11.46 -8.76
C LEU A 152 4.82 11.54 -8.96
N GLU A 153 4.35 11.49 -10.19
CA GLU A 153 2.91 11.51 -10.50
C GLU A 153 2.18 10.30 -9.89
N LEU A 154 2.74 9.09 -10.05
CA LEU A 154 2.16 7.89 -9.45
C LEU A 154 2.20 7.91 -7.93
N SER A 155 3.20 8.56 -7.31
CA SER A 155 3.22 8.76 -5.85
C SER A 155 2.05 9.62 -5.38
N MET A 156 1.75 10.70 -6.09
CA MET A 156 0.62 11.56 -5.77
C MET A 156 -0.71 10.82 -5.96
N ILE A 157 -0.87 10.12 -7.07
CA ILE A 157 -2.04 9.25 -7.30
C ILE A 157 -2.19 8.24 -6.16
N ALA A 158 -1.11 7.59 -5.75
CA ALA A 158 -1.13 6.58 -4.69
C ALA A 158 -1.62 7.16 -3.35
N ILE A 159 -1.13 8.34 -2.98
CA ILE A 159 -1.52 9.03 -1.74
C ILE A 159 -3.01 9.37 -1.76
N HIS A 160 -3.48 10.05 -2.81
CA HIS A 160 -4.88 10.48 -2.91
C HIS A 160 -5.85 9.29 -2.99
N VAL A 161 -5.51 8.27 -3.81
CA VAL A 161 -6.33 7.06 -3.93
C VAL A 161 -6.43 6.31 -2.61
N PHE A 162 -5.33 6.17 -1.87
CA PHE A 162 -5.35 5.46 -0.60
C PHE A 162 -6.17 6.21 0.45
N ASP A 163 -6.01 7.53 0.56
CA ASP A 163 -6.80 8.37 1.46
C ASP A 163 -8.30 8.26 1.12
N ARG A 164 -8.66 8.40 -0.16
CA ARG A 164 -10.05 8.30 -0.60
C ARG A 164 -10.66 6.93 -0.36
N LEU A 165 -9.93 5.87 -0.71
CA LEU A 165 -10.36 4.48 -0.50
C LEU A 165 -10.55 4.16 0.98
N SER A 166 -9.64 4.63 1.81
CA SER A 166 -9.71 4.49 3.25
C SER A 166 -10.97 5.17 3.82
N ASN A 167 -11.27 6.38 3.36
CA ASN A 167 -12.48 7.11 3.75
C ASN A 167 -13.75 6.38 3.30
N ILE A 168 -13.80 5.82 2.10
CA ILE A 168 -14.95 5.06 1.60
C ILE A 168 -15.13 3.75 2.39
N THR A 169 -14.05 3.03 2.64
CA THR A 169 -14.09 1.68 3.24
C THR A 169 -14.38 1.71 4.73
N PHE A 170 -13.79 2.67 5.44
CA PHE A 170 -13.81 2.71 6.91
C PHE A 170 -14.60 3.88 7.49
N SER A 171 -15.34 4.64 6.67
CA SER A 171 -16.14 5.79 7.13
C SER A 171 -17.21 5.43 8.17
N ASN A 172 -17.60 4.15 8.26
CA ASN A 172 -18.59 3.67 9.21
C ASN A 172 -17.99 3.13 10.52
N GLU A 173 -16.67 2.97 10.61
CA GLU A 173 -16.04 2.67 11.87
C GLU A 173 -15.92 3.98 12.65
N ARG A 174 -16.83 4.21 13.60
CA ARG A 174 -16.68 5.29 14.58
C ARG A 174 -15.28 5.19 15.15
N GLU A 175 -14.56 6.32 15.15
CA GLU A 175 -13.38 6.52 15.99
C GLU A 175 -13.78 6.34 17.46
N VAL A 176 -13.89 5.12 17.89
CA VAL A 176 -13.85 4.81 19.29
C VAL A 176 -12.36 4.85 19.61
N SER A 177 -11.90 5.99 20.10
CA SER A 177 -10.60 6.01 20.77
C SER A 177 -10.70 4.96 21.87
N PRO A 178 -9.99 3.81 21.77
CA PRO A 178 -10.08 2.77 22.79
C PRO A 178 -9.50 3.23 24.13
N LEU A 179 -8.91 4.42 24.15
CA LEU A 179 -8.25 5.02 25.31
C LEU A 179 -8.98 6.30 25.73
N THR A 180 -9.22 6.41 27.00
CA THR A 180 -9.68 7.65 27.64
C THR A 180 -8.55 8.70 27.57
N ASP A 181 -8.90 9.99 27.73
CA ASP A 181 -7.91 11.07 27.77
C ASP A 181 -6.81 10.82 28.82
N ARG A 182 -7.17 10.24 29.96
CA ARG A 182 -6.23 9.90 31.03
C ARG A 182 -5.27 8.78 30.64
N GLU A 183 -5.75 7.75 29.95
CA GLU A 183 -4.92 6.66 29.44
C GLU A 183 -3.96 7.16 28.35
N LEU A 184 -4.42 8.06 27.49
CA LEU A 184 -3.59 8.71 26.47
C LEU A 184 -2.49 9.55 27.10
N GLU A 185 -2.81 10.29 28.17
CA GLU A 185 -1.87 11.07 28.95
C GLU A 185 -0.81 10.19 29.60
N CYS A 186 -1.23 9.07 30.22
CA CYS A 186 -0.32 8.10 30.79
C CYS A 186 0.65 7.51 29.74
N LEU A 187 0.15 7.17 28.55
CA LEU A 187 0.98 6.71 27.46
C LEU A 187 2.01 7.77 27.00
N LYS A 188 1.60 9.04 26.90
CA LYS A 188 2.50 10.13 26.55
C LYS A 188 3.63 10.29 27.60
N TRP A 189 3.30 10.23 28.88
CA TRP A 189 4.29 10.31 29.94
C TRP A 189 5.23 9.11 29.97
N THR A 190 4.70 7.90 29.75
CA THR A 190 5.51 6.66 29.64
C THR A 190 6.47 6.73 28.45
N SER A 191 5.99 7.20 27.30
CA SER A 191 6.85 7.38 26.10
C SER A 191 7.93 8.45 26.29
N ALA A 192 7.70 9.42 27.18
CA ALA A 192 8.68 10.41 27.59
C ALA A 192 9.66 9.89 28.68
N GLY A 193 9.58 8.59 29.02
CA GLY A 193 10.47 7.95 29.99
C GLY A 193 10.11 8.15 31.46
N LYS A 194 8.90 8.62 31.76
CA LYS A 194 8.45 8.76 33.16
C LYS A 194 8.03 7.43 33.75
N THR A 195 8.36 7.21 34.99
CA THR A 195 7.95 6.04 35.78
C THR A 195 6.50 6.15 36.25
N SER A 196 5.87 5.03 36.56
CA SER A 196 4.49 4.99 37.08
C SER A 196 4.30 5.88 38.33
N SER A 197 5.30 6.00 39.18
CA SER A 197 5.27 6.85 40.35
C SER A 197 5.25 8.34 40.01
N GLU A 198 5.93 8.77 38.96
CA GLU A 198 5.95 10.16 38.47
C GLU A 198 4.69 10.54 37.67
N ILE A 199 3.93 9.53 37.18
CA ILE A 199 2.68 9.72 36.44
C ILE A 199 1.49 9.78 37.40
N SER A 200 1.60 9.22 38.59
CA SER A 200 0.54 9.17 39.59
C SER A 200 0.46 10.43 40.51
N THR A 201 1.37 11.36 40.33
CA THR A 201 1.40 12.62 41.08
C THR A 201 0.72 13.73 40.30
#